data_c5162f672fcd621471fd5d86bf5b8025
#
_entry.id   c5162f672fcd621471fd5d86bf5b8025
#
_cell.length_a   1.000
_cell.length_b   1.000
_cell.length_c   1.000
_cell.angle_alpha   90.00
_cell.angle_beta   90.00
_cell.angle_gamma   90.00
#
_symmetry.space_group_name_H-M   'P 1'
#
loop_
_entity.id
_entity.type
_entity.pdbx_description
1 polymer ?
#
loop_
_entity_poly.entity_id
_entity_poly.type
_entity_poly.pdbx_seq_one_letter_code
_entity_poly.pdbx_strand_id
1 'polypeptide(L)'
;MKPNFRYFKCKLDVEPIKSLDEQWRKDREIRDEKLDAIFNTIPFYECWRGSERNIFGIVCGLDNPEYAKIKENKTYKFEMVENEKVVITGNGRTKAGKAFNAKIQSVRDILNQYPSFNDFMLRKLKLTCWVFGACTGYVSVCGVASDHFIVSIPEKSEVFCGDKFPEIPECLIEIKQSEFLALQGK
;
A
#
# COMPACT_ATOMS: atom_id res chain seq x y z
N MET A 1 -6.59 8.60 -24.89
CA MET A 1 -7.32 7.33 -25.14
C MET A 1 -7.61 6.68 -23.79
N LYS A 2 -8.83 6.22 -23.51
CA LYS A 2 -9.05 5.42 -22.31
C LYS A 2 -8.38 4.06 -22.52
N PRO A 3 -7.61 3.55 -21.56
CA PRO A 3 -6.99 2.23 -21.70
C PRO A 3 -8.10 1.15 -21.81
N ASN A 4 -7.93 0.21 -22.72
CA ASN A 4 -8.75 -1.00 -22.75
C ASN A 4 -8.29 -1.90 -21.60
N PHE A 5 -9.24 -2.55 -20.93
CA PHE A 5 -8.98 -3.47 -19.83
C PHE A 5 -9.45 -4.86 -20.17
N ARG A 6 -8.70 -5.87 -19.74
CA ARG A 6 -9.14 -7.26 -19.65
C ARG A 6 -9.60 -7.52 -18.22
N TYR A 7 -10.63 -8.32 -18.07
CA TYR A 7 -11.32 -8.56 -16.81
C TYR A 7 -11.25 -10.03 -16.44
N PHE A 8 -10.96 -10.31 -15.18
CA PHE A 8 -10.76 -11.67 -14.70
C PHE A 8 -11.50 -11.90 -13.39
N LYS A 9 -11.91 -13.15 -13.17
CA LYS A 9 -12.35 -13.63 -11.85
C LYS A 9 -11.48 -14.81 -11.41
N CYS A 10 -11.34 -15.01 -10.10
CA CYS A 10 -10.63 -16.16 -9.57
C CYS A 10 -11.47 -17.43 -9.74
N LYS A 11 -10.82 -18.56 -10.02
CA LYS A 11 -11.44 -19.89 -10.01
C LYS A 11 -11.89 -20.25 -8.60
N LEU A 12 -13.01 -20.96 -8.49
CA LEU A 12 -13.66 -21.31 -7.21
C LEU A 12 -12.91 -22.36 -6.36
N ASP A 13 -11.88 -22.98 -6.88
CA ASP A 13 -11.04 -23.97 -6.18
C ASP A 13 -9.95 -23.35 -5.29
N VAL A 14 -9.88 -22.03 -5.27
CA VAL A 14 -9.01 -21.29 -4.33
C VAL A 14 -9.73 -21.13 -3.00
N GLU A 15 -8.98 -21.14 -1.90
CA GLU A 15 -9.48 -20.91 -0.54
C GLU A 15 -10.57 -19.82 -0.53
N PRO A 16 -11.70 -20.04 0.15
CA PRO A 16 -12.84 -19.12 0.10
C PRO A 16 -12.41 -17.68 0.38
N ILE A 17 -12.71 -16.79 -0.54
CA ILE A 17 -12.30 -15.38 -0.48
C ILE A 17 -12.76 -14.71 0.82
N LYS A 18 -13.90 -15.14 1.34
CA LYS A 18 -14.43 -14.66 2.63
C LYS A 18 -13.47 -14.95 3.79
N SER A 19 -12.87 -16.15 3.85
CA SER A 19 -11.91 -16.47 4.91
C SER A 19 -10.62 -15.71 4.75
N LEU A 20 -10.18 -15.41 3.52
CA LEU A 20 -9.03 -14.55 3.25
C LEU A 20 -9.29 -13.09 3.66
N ASP A 21 -10.49 -12.56 3.42
CA ASP A 21 -10.88 -11.23 3.87
C ASP A 21 -10.90 -11.15 5.41
N GLU A 22 -11.47 -12.15 6.07
CA GLU A 22 -11.48 -12.24 7.53
C GLU A 22 -10.06 -12.31 8.12
N GLN A 23 -9.17 -13.09 7.50
CA GLN A 23 -7.77 -13.16 7.90
C GLN A 23 -7.08 -11.81 7.73
N TRP A 24 -7.26 -11.16 6.58
CA TRP A 24 -6.66 -9.85 6.33
C TRP A 24 -7.14 -8.79 7.33
N ARG A 25 -8.44 -8.80 7.70
CA ARG A 25 -9.00 -7.87 8.70
C ARG A 25 -8.33 -8.04 10.06
N LYS A 26 -8.15 -9.28 10.52
CA LYS A 26 -7.43 -9.57 11.76
C LYS A 26 -5.97 -9.11 11.71
N ASP A 27 -5.28 -9.39 10.61
CA ASP A 27 -3.90 -8.96 10.42
C ASP A 27 -3.80 -7.43 10.40
N ARG A 28 -4.80 -6.74 9.84
CA ARG A 28 -4.89 -5.29 9.83
C ARG A 28 -5.05 -4.71 11.24
N GLU A 29 -5.91 -5.28 12.06
CA GLU A 29 -6.08 -4.84 13.46
C GLU A 29 -4.75 -4.93 14.22
N ILE A 30 -4.05 -6.06 14.12
CA ILE A 30 -2.73 -6.25 14.72
C ILE A 30 -1.70 -5.23 14.18
N ARG A 31 -1.74 -4.95 12.88
CA ARG A 31 -0.89 -3.94 12.25
C ARG A 31 -1.14 -2.56 12.85
N ASP A 32 -2.42 -2.17 12.91
CA ASP A 32 -2.82 -0.83 13.35
C ASP A 32 -2.44 -0.63 14.83
N GLU A 33 -2.64 -1.62 15.69
CA GLU A 33 -2.18 -1.59 17.09
C GLU A 33 -0.65 -1.39 17.20
N LYS A 34 0.14 -2.11 16.39
CA LYS A 34 1.60 -1.98 16.38
C LYS A 34 2.05 -0.61 15.89
N LEU A 35 1.37 -0.06 14.87
CA LEU A 35 1.67 1.26 14.33
C LEU A 35 1.32 2.35 15.37
N ASP A 36 0.17 2.26 16.00
CA ASP A 36 -0.28 3.19 17.03
C ASP A 36 0.68 3.21 18.22
N ALA A 37 1.18 2.04 18.63
CA ALA A 37 2.19 1.96 19.69
C ALA A 37 3.47 2.77 19.37
N ILE A 38 3.86 2.89 18.08
CA ILE A 38 4.97 3.73 17.66
C ILE A 38 4.55 5.18 17.53
N PHE A 39 3.45 5.48 16.84
CA PHE A 39 3.02 6.83 16.53
C PHE A 39 2.65 7.63 17.79
N ASN A 40 2.04 7.01 18.78
CA ASN A 40 1.74 7.61 20.08
C ASN A 40 3.00 8.06 20.85
N THR A 41 4.18 7.61 20.45
CA THR A 41 5.46 8.09 21.03
C THR A 41 6.04 9.30 20.29
N ILE A 42 5.36 9.82 19.27
CA ILE A 42 5.84 10.91 18.41
C ILE A 42 4.85 12.07 18.50
N PRO A 43 5.10 13.09 19.36
CA PRO A 43 4.14 14.16 19.65
C PRO A 43 3.71 14.99 18.43
N PHE A 44 4.58 15.04 17.40
CA PHE A 44 4.35 15.78 16.16
C PHE A 44 3.83 14.88 15.02
N TYR A 45 3.43 13.66 15.31
CA TYR A 45 2.88 12.76 14.29
C TYR A 45 1.52 13.28 13.81
N GLU A 46 1.38 13.43 12.51
CA GLU A 46 0.10 13.71 11.84
C GLU A 46 -0.27 12.54 10.92
N CYS A 47 0.64 12.14 10.07
CA CYS A 47 0.48 10.95 9.24
C CYS A 47 1.82 10.37 8.82
N TRP A 48 1.77 9.24 8.12
CA TRP A 48 2.93 8.59 7.52
C TRP A 48 2.96 8.83 6.02
N ARG A 49 4.12 9.20 5.50
CA ARG A 49 4.35 9.28 4.07
C ARG A 49 5.42 8.29 3.65
N GLY A 50 5.01 7.29 2.88
CA GLY A 50 5.91 6.31 2.28
C GLY A 50 5.32 5.82 0.97
N SER A 51 6.08 5.87 -0.08
CA SER A 51 5.95 5.27 -1.39
C SER A 51 6.05 6.21 -2.59
N GLU A 52 5.44 7.37 -2.62
CA GLU A 52 5.34 8.15 -3.87
C GLU A 52 6.66 8.76 -4.38
N ARG A 53 7.72 8.82 -3.57
CA ARG A 53 9.05 9.30 -3.99
C ARG A 53 10.18 8.67 -3.17
N ASN A 54 10.01 7.45 -2.69
CA ASN A 54 10.95 6.84 -1.73
C ASN A 54 11.14 7.67 -0.44
N ILE A 55 10.29 8.63 -0.17
CA ILE A 55 10.32 9.42 1.05
C ILE A 55 9.54 8.66 2.10
N PHE A 56 10.25 8.24 3.14
CA PHE A 56 9.66 7.57 4.29
C PHE A 56 9.95 8.42 5.52
N GLY A 57 8.91 8.94 6.12
CA GLY A 57 9.05 9.78 7.29
C GLY A 57 7.71 10.14 7.92
N ILE A 58 7.80 10.84 9.02
CA ILE A 58 6.64 11.35 9.73
C ILE A 58 6.26 12.70 9.11
N VAL A 59 5.01 12.84 8.74
CA VAL A 59 4.47 14.10 8.20
C VAL A 59 3.87 14.91 9.34
N CYS A 60 4.17 16.20 9.33
CA CYS A 60 3.68 17.18 10.29
C CYS A 60 3.30 18.48 9.56
N GLY A 61 2.24 19.17 10.00
CA GLY A 61 1.91 20.49 9.51
C GLY A 61 2.87 21.55 10.06
N LEU A 62 3.12 22.61 9.29
CA LEU A 62 3.97 23.73 9.75
C LEU A 62 3.32 24.53 10.90
N ASP A 63 2.00 24.49 11.00
CA ASP A 63 1.19 25.11 12.04
C ASP A 63 1.13 24.27 13.34
N ASN A 64 1.61 23.04 13.31
CA ASN A 64 1.62 22.16 14.47
C ASN A 64 2.56 22.73 15.56
N PRO A 65 2.06 22.98 16.79
CA PRO A 65 2.86 23.57 17.88
C PRO A 65 4.07 22.68 18.28
N GLU A 66 3.98 21.38 18.12
CA GLU A 66 5.11 20.47 18.37
C GLU A 66 6.20 20.60 17.30
N TYR A 67 5.84 20.89 16.04
CA TYR A 67 6.81 21.20 15.00
C TYR A 67 7.64 22.44 15.36
N ALA A 68 7.00 23.49 15.86
CA ALA A 68 7.69 24.72 16.28
C ALA A 68 8.78 24.45 17.33
N LYS A 69 8.58 23.46 18.20
CA LYS A 69 9.57 23.06 19.24
C LYS A 69 10.77 22.30 18.66
N ILE A 70 10.60 21.64 17.54
CA ILE A 70 11.65 20.74 16.99
C ILE A 70 12.33 21.27 15.73
N LYS A 71 11.80 22.30 15.07
CA LYS A 71 12.30 22.82 13.78
C LYS A 71 13.77 23.21 13.78
N GLU A 72 14.34 23.58 14.92
CA GLU A 72 15.76 23.94 15.08
C GLU A 72 16.58 22.81 15.72
N ASN A 73 15.95 21.69 16.05
CA ASN A 73 16.60 20.59 16.72
C ASN A 73 17.44 19.77 15.72
N LYS A 74 18.75 19.73 15.94
CA LYS A 74 19.70 18.99 15.10
C LYS A 74 19.49 17.47 15.08
N THR A 75 18.59 16.96 15.91
CA THR A 75 18.16 15.55 15.92
C THR A 75 17.42 15.16 14.65
N TYR A 76 16.71 16.09 14.04
CA TYR A 76 15.83 15.85 12.91
C TYR A 76 16.35 16.47 11.61
N LYS A 77 15.88 15.92 10.51
CA LYS A 77 15.97 16.49 9.16
C LYS A 77 14.56 16.75 8.67
N PHE A 78 14.37 17.84 7.97
CA PHE A 78 13.08 18.31 7.49
C PHE A 78 13.14 18.44 5.97
N GLU A 79 12.14 17.88 5.31
CA GLU A 79 11.94 18.02 3.87
C GLU A 79 10.56 18.62 3.63
N MET A 80 10.52 19.80 3.03
CA MET A 80 9.27 20.47 2.69
C MET A 80 8.55 19.70 1.60
N VAL A 81 7.26 19.56 1.78
CA VAL A 81 6.34 18.95 0.81
C VAL A 81 5.18 19.90 0.55
N GLU A 82 4.32 19.56 -0.39
CA GLU A 82 3.16 20.37 -0.74
C GLU A 82 2.20 20.60 0.44
N ASN A 83 1.41 21.67 0.38
CA ASN A 83 0.36 22.00 1.35
C ASN A 83 0.86 22.28 2.79
N GLU A 84 1.93 23.06 2.92
CA GLU A 84 2.45 23.49 4.21
C GLU A 84 2.80 22.33 5.17
N LYS A 85 3.17 21.20 4.62
CA LYS A 85 3.59 20.02 5.37
C LYS A 85 5.07 19.74 5.21
N VAL A 86 5.64 19.14 6.24
CA VAL A 86 7.05 18.74 6.28
C VAL A 86 7.15 17.25 6.60
N VAL A 87 8.04 16.56 5.89
CA VAL A 87 8.44 15.18 6.22
C VAL A 87 9.65 15.24 7.14
N ILE A 88 9.56 14.57 8.26
CA ILE A 88 10.56 14.55 9.32
C ILE A 88 11.23 13.18 9.37
N THR A 89 12.55 13.18 9.30
CA THR A 89 13.40 12.00 9.49
C THR A 89 14.46 12.28 10.56
N GLY A 90 15.13 11.25 11.03
CA GLY A 90 16.20 11.41 12.01
C GLY A 90 17.53 11.82 11.36
N ASN A 91 18.26 12.70 12.01
CA ASN A 91 19.64 13.00 11.63
C ASN A 91 20.55 11.83 12.01
N GLY A 92 21.02 11.07 11.04
CA GLY A 92 21.88 9.90 11.24
C GLY A 92 23.23 10.19 11.92
N ARG A 93 23.60 11.47 12.09
CA ARG A 93 24.83 11.87 12.81
C ARG A 93 24.63 11.95 14.31
N THR A 94 23.42 11.98 14.82
CA THR A 94 23.12 12.06 16.26
C THR A 94 22.58 10.73 16.78
N LYS A 95 22.82 10.42 18.06
CA LYS A 95 22.29 9.21 18.71
C LYS A 95 20.74 9.22 18.70
N ALA A 96 20.14 10.35 19.04
CA ALA A 96 18.69 10.52 19.06
C ALA A 96 18.07 10.41 17.64
N GLY A 97 18.72 10.98 16.62
CA GLY A 97 18.28 10.87 15.23
C GLY A 97 18.37 9.43 14.70
N LYS A 98 19.42 8.68 15.08
CA LYS A 98 19.49 7.25 14.77
C LYS A 98 18.36 6.46 15.42
N ALA A 99 18.03 6.74 16.68
CA ALA A 99 16.92 6.11 17.39
C ALA A 99 15.58 6.45 16.74
N PHE A 100 15.40 7.68 16.26
CA PHE A 100 14.21 8.08 15.52
C PHE A 100 14.09 7.35 14.17
N ASN A 101 15.20 7.23 13.42
CA ASN A 101 15.22 6.45 12.19
C ASN A 101 14.93 4.95 12.43
N ALA A 102 15.31 4.40 13.57
CA ALA A 102 14.96 3.04 13.93
C ALA A 102 13.43 2.88 14.11
N LYS A 103 12.74 3.87 14.70
CA LYS A 103 11.26 3.88 14.75
C LYS A 103 10.66 3.91 13.35
N ILE A 104 11.19 4.77 12.46
CA ILE A 104 10.75 4.82 11.05
C ILE A 104 10.96 3.46 10.37
N GLN A 105 12.09 2.81 10.62
CA GLN A 105 12.35 1.48 10.07
C GLN A 105 11.37 0.44 10.61
N SER A 106 11.05 0.48 11.91
CA SER A 106 10.02 -0.40 12.49
C SER A 106 8.64 -0.22 11.85
N VAL A 107 8.25 1.03 11.51
CA VAL A 107 7.01 1.30 10.76
C VAL A 107 7.05 0.62 9.39
N ARG A 108 8.17 0.73 8.66
CA ARG A 108 8.35 0.06 7.36
C ARG A 108 8.24 -1.45 7.49
N ASP A 109 8.89 -2.02 8.49
CA ASP A 109 8.90 -3.47 8.73
C ASP A 109 7.48 -3.98 9.03
N ILE A 110 6.72 -3.23 9.84
CA ILE A 110 5.32 -3.54 10.12
C ILE A 110 4.49 -3.48 8.82
N LEU A 111 4.61 -2.42 8.03
CA LEU A 111 3.88 -2.30 6.77
C LEU A 111 4.25 -3.39 5.76
N ASN A 112 5.53 -3.81 5.73
CA ASN A 112 5.97 -4.92 4.88
C ASN A 112 5.47 -6.30 5.38
N GLN A 113 5.37 -6.48 6.69
CA GLN A 113 4.84 -7.70 7.30
C GLN A 113 3.33 -7.81 7.09
N TYR A 114 2.61 -6.70 7.14
CA TYR A 114 1.16 -6.62 7.00
C TYR A 114 0.79 -5.82 5.74
N PRO A 115 0.77 -6.46 4.57
CA PRO A 115 0.59 -5.78 3.31
C PRO A 115 -0.82 -5.18 3.15
N SER A 116 -0.99 -4.31 2.15
CA SER A 116 -2.30 -3.86 1.72
C SER A 116 -3.19 -5.03 1.34
N PHE A 117 -4.52 -4.84 1.31
CA PHE A 117 -5.46 -5.88 0.89
C PHE A 117 -5.09 -6.44 -0.50
N ASN A 118 -4.77 -5.57 -1.43
CA ASN A 118 -4.37 -5.99 -2.78
C ASN A 118 -3.12 -6.87 -2.76
N ASP A 119 -2.06 -6.43 -2.06
CA ASP A 119 -0.82 -7.21 -1.97
C ASP A 119 -1.02 -8.53 -1.24
N PHE A 120 -1.86 -8.53 -0.19
CA PHE A 120 -2.22 -9.74 0.54
C PHE A 120 -2.91 -10.74 -0.39
N MET A 121 -3.94 -10.30 -1.12
CA MET A 121 -4.68 -11.16 -2.04
C MET A 121 -3.81 -11.66 -3.20
N LEU A 122 -2.97 -10.79 -3.78
CA LEU A 122 -2.04 -11.17 -4.84
C LEU A 122 -1.06 -12.26 -4.36
N ARG A 123 -0.52 -12.13 -3.14
CA ARG A 123 0.38 -13.14 -2.55
C ARG A 123 -0.33 -14.47 -2.32
N LYS A 124 -1.55 -14.45 -1.80
CA LYS A 124 -2.35 -15.65 -1.56
C LYS A 124 -2.73 -16.37 -2.84
N LEU A 125 -3.02 -15.64 -3.88
CA LEU A 125 -3.30 -16.19 -5.22
C LEU A 125 -2.02 -16.57 -5.98
N LYS A 126 -0.83 -16.46 -5.35
CA LYS A 126 0.48 -16.70 -5.99
C LYS A 126 0.73 -15.84 -7.23
N LEU A 127 0.05 -14.70 -7.30
CA LEU A 127 0.28 -13.71 -8.34
C LEU A 127 1.57 -12.97 -7.98
N THR A 128 2.55 -12.98 -8.85
CA THR A 128 3.81 -12.30 -8.57
C THR A 128 3.58 -10.79 -8.55
N CYS A 129 3.97 -10.12 -7.47
CA CYS A 129 3.95 -8.66 -7.36
C CYS A 129 4.62 -7.97 -8.56
N TRP A 130 5.49 -8.67 -9.27
CA TRP A 130 6.16 -8.18 -10.44
C TRP A 130 5.22 -7.97 -11.63
N VAL A 131 4.37 -8.94 -11.91
CA VAL A 131 3.40 -8.86 -13.01
C VAL A 131 2.34 -7.79 -12.73
N PHE A 132 1.99 -7.63 -11.47
CA PHE A 132 0.96 -6.69 -11.03
C PHE A 132 1.56 -5.44 -10.36
N GLY A 133 2.76 -5.52 -9.78
CA GLY A 133 3.44 -4.42 -9.10
C GLY A 133 3.89 -3.30 -10.05
N ALA A 134 4.34 -3.64 -11.25
CA ALA A 134 4.59 -2.67 -12.32
C ALA A 134 3.29 -2.00 -12.79
N CYS A 135 2.14 -2.61 -12.47
CA CYS A 135 0.79 -2.21 -12.87
C CYS A 135 -0.06 -1.74 -11.70
N THR A 136 0.48 -1.62 -10.48
CA THR A 136 -0.30 -1.31 -9.27
C THR A 136 -1.08 0.00 -9.32
N GLY A 137 -0.74 0.92 -10.19
CA GLY A 137 -1.57 2.07 -10.48
C GLY A 137 -2.83 1.75 -11.31
N TYR A 138 -2.92 0.54 -11.89
CA TYR A 138 -3.93 0.17 -12.88
C TYR A 138 -4.63 -1.16 -12.60
N VAL A 139 -4.10 -2.00 -11.74
CA VAL A 139 -4.76 -3.23 -11.32
C VAL A 139 -5.72 -2.89 -10.20
N SER A 140 -7.00 -2.89 -10.49
CA SER A 140 -8.04 -2.72 -9.50
C SER A 140 -8.47 -4.09 -9.00
N VAL A 141 -8.18 -4.39 -7.74
CA VAL A 141 -8.85 -5.45 -7.03
C VAL A 141 -10.19 -4.87 -6.57
N CYS A 142 -11.23 -5.22 -7.30
CA CYS A 142 -12.55 -4.69 -7.07
C CYS A 142 -13.34 -5.66 -6.22
N GLY A 143 -13.41 -5.37 -4.94
CA GLY A 143 -14.39 -5.94 -4.02
C GLY A 143 -14.37 -7.45 -3.85
N VAL A 144 -14.61 -7.89 -2.65
CA VAL A 144 -14.95 -9.27 -2.32
C VAL A 144 -16.48 -9.34 -2.35
N ALA A 145 -17.06 -9.63 -3.50
CA ALA A 145 -18.38 -10.23 -3.50
C ALA A 145 -18.22 -11.63 -2.91
N SER A 146 -19.16 -12.11 -2.13
CA SER A 146 -19.08 -13.26 -1.22
C SER A 146 -18.35 -14.52 -1.73
N ASP A 147 -18.13 -14.65 -3.04
CA ASP A 147 -17.57 -15.83 -3.68
C ASP A 147 -16.51 -15.50 -4.74
N HIS A 148 -16.21 -14.23 -5.02
CA HIS A 148 -15.41 -13.86 -6.18
C HIS A 148 -14.39 -12.81 -5.86
N PHE A 149 -13.17 -13.08 -6.28
CA PHE A 149 -12.11 -12.10 -6.39
C PHE A 149 -12.00 -11.69 -7.87
N ILE A 150 -12.15 -10.41 -8.15
CA ILE A 150 -12.15 -9.88 -9.51
C ILE A 150 -11.02 -8.87 -9.71
N VAL A 151 -10.38 -8.94 -10.85
CA VAL A 151 -9.23 -8.11 -11.22
C VAL A 151 -9.44 -7.53 -12.60
N SER A 152 -9.13 -6.25 -12.79
CA SER A 152 -9.02 -5.63 -14.12
C SER A 152 -7.56 -5.29 -14.42
N ILE A 153 -7.10 -5.63 -15.61
CA ILE A 153 -5.72 -5.42 -16.08
C ILE A 153 -5.77 -4.64 -17.39
N PRO A 154 -5.06 -3.50 -17.53
CA PRO A 154 -5.03 -2.76 -18.79
C PRO A 154 -4.33 -3.57 -19.88
N GLU A 155 -4.88 -3.58 -21.11
CA GLU A 155 -4.28 -4.29 -22.26
C GLU A 155 -2.91 -3.73 -22.66
N LYS A 156 -2.75 -2.41 -22.50
CA LYS A 156 -1.50 -1.71 -22.76
C LYS A 156 -1.23 -0.74 -21.61
N SER A 157 -0.04 -0.77 -21.07
CA SER A 157 0.42 0.18 -20.09
C SER A 157 1.83 0.64 -20.44
N GLU A 158 2.08 1.94 -20.34
CA GLU A 158 3.44 2.51 -20.46
C GLU A 158 4.40 1.96 -19.39
N VAL A 159 3.84 1.33 -18.36
CA VAL A 159 4.56 0.72 -17.26
C VAL A 159 5.00 -0.72 -17.58
N PHE A 160 4.41 -1.35 -18.58
CA PHE A 160 4.92 -2.64 -19.05
C PHE A 160 6.25 -2.44 -19.78
N CYS A 161 7.32 -2.95 -19.22
CA CYS A 161 8.60 -3.06 -19.90
C CYS A 161 8.49 -4.08 -21.06
N GLY A 162 7.85 -3.70 -22.15
CA GLY A 162 7.66 -4.51 -23.34
C GLY A 162 6.22 -4.61 -23.83
N ASP A 163 6.05 -4.89 -25.10
CA ASP A 163 4.76 -4.94 -25.80
C ASP A 163 3.89 -6.18 -25.46
N LYS A 164 4.30 -7.00 -24.50
CA LYS A 164 3.60 -8.25 -24.18
C LYS A 164 2.74 -8.08 -22.92
N PHE A 165 1.46 -8.38 -23.07
CA PHE A 165 0.56 -8.58 -21.94
C PHE A 165 1.13 -9.68 -21.01
N PRO A 166 1.10 -9.48 -19.67
CA PRO A 166 1.65 -10.45 -18.74
C PRO A 166 0.95 -11.81 -18.84
N GLU A 167 1.69 -12.87 -18.60
CA GLU A 167 1.14 -14.21 -18.52
C GLU A 167 0.09 -14.29 -17.40
N ILE A 168 -1.11 -14.73 -17.74
CA ILE A 168 -2.22 -14.79 -16.80
C ILE A 168 -2.12 -16.09 -16.00
N PRO A 169 -2.06 -16.01 -14.65
CA PRO A 169 -2.05 -17.18 -13.80
C PRO A 169 -3.27 -18.08 -14.02
N GLU A 170 -3.09 -19.39 -13.93
CA GLU A 170 -4.15 -20.38 -14.13
C GLU A 170 -5.35 -20.22 -13.16
N CYS A 171 -5.13 -19.58 -12.01
CA CYS A 171 -6.20 -19.30 -11.05
C CYS A 171 -7.19 -18.22 -11.53
N LEU A 172 -6.86 -17.46 -12.58
CA LEU A 172 -7.71 -16.42 -13.13
C LEU A 172 -8.42 -16.90 -14.41
N ILE A 173 -9.71 -16.64 -14.49
CA ILE A 173 -10.55 -16.87 -15.67
C ILE A 173 -10.92 -15.52 -16.25
N GLU A 174 -10.66 -15.33 -17.54
CA GLU A 174 -11.11 -14.12 -18.23
C GLU A 174 -12.63 -14.09 -18.36
N ILE A 175 -13.21 -12.93 -18.07
CA ILE A 175 -14.65 -12.68 -18.09
C ILE A 175 -14.97 -11.44 -18.91
N LYS A 176 -16.23 -11.28 -19.32
CA LYS A 176 -16.67 -10.08 -20.02
C LYS A 176 -16.77 -8.90 -19.07
N GLN A 177 -16.59 -7.69 -19.60
CA GLN A 177 -16.74 -6.46 -18.82
C GLN A 177 -18.13 -6.36 -18.14
N SER A 178 -19.20 -6.81 -18.80
CA SER A 178 -20.55 -6.80 -18.23
C SER A 178 -20.67 -7.72 -17.01
N GLU A 179 -20.02 -8.89 -17.02
CA GLU A 179 -19.96 -9.80 -15.88
C GLU A 179 -19.15 -9.20 -14.75
N PHE A 180 -18.00 -8.59 -15.07
CA PHE A 180 -17.14 -7.91 -14.10
C PHE A 180 -17.91 -6.78 -13.38
N LEU A 181 -18.59 -5.92 -14.12
CA LEU A 181 -19.40 -4.83 -13.54
C LEU A 181 -20.56 -5.34 -12.69
N ALA A 182 -21.20 -6.43 -13.09
CA ALA A 182 -22.25 -7.07 -12.30
C ALA A 182 -21.73 -7.63 -10.97
N LEU A 183 -20.49 -8.14 -10.96
CA LEU A 183 -19.82 -8.63 -9.74
C LEU A 183 -19.33 -7.50 -8.84
N GLN A 184 -19.02 -6.32 -9.39
CA GLN A 184 -18.64 -5.14 -8.61
C GLN A 184 -19.81 -4.53 -7.81
N GLY A 185 -21.01 -4.62 -8.35
CA GLY A 185 -22.21 -3.98 -7.80
C GLY A 185 -22.96 -4.81 -6.76
N LYS A 186 -22.44 -5.95 -6.39
CA LYS A 186 -22.95 -6.85 -5.34
C LYS A 186 -22.00 -6.79 -4.16
#